data_3860b8eb671e5367434c774ce4bd1272
#
_entry.id   3860b8eb671e5367434c774ce4bd1272
#
_cell.length_a   1.000
_cell.length_b   1.000
_cell.length_c   1.000
_cell.angle_alpha   90.00
_cell.angle_beta   90.00
_cell.angle_gamma   90.00
#
_symmetry.space_group_name_H-M   'P 1'
#
loop_
_entity.id
_entity.type
_entity.pdbx_description
1 polymer ?
#
loop_
_entity_poly.entity_id
_entity_poly.type
_entity_poly.pdbx_seq_one_letter_code
_entity_poly.pdbx_strand_id
1 'polypeptide(L)'
;MTGKVEAKPQIVYTPRGDKFMLFPLRVGEGDFLIDVECQGDPSVPYPDAAAGRSVMVSGMLIRKKLRSREIVKLKAHKIFWMEE
;
A
#
# COMPACT_ATOMS: atom_id res chain seq x y z
N MET A 1 4.91 3.68 -8.77
CA MET A 1 5.57 2.42 -8.34
C MET A 1 4.70 1.24 -8.69
N THR A 2 5.27 0.25 -9.29
CA THR A 2 4.55 -0.94 -9.74
C THR A 2 5.04 -2.16 -8.98
N GLY A 3 4.13 -3.03 -8.60
CA GLY A 3 4.48 -4.24 -7.88
C GLY A 3 3.29 -5.14 -7.67
N LYS A 4 3.47 -6.16 -6.84
CA LYS A 4 2.40 -7.10 -6.50
C LYS A 4 2.02 -6.94 -5.04
N VAL A 5 0.73 -7.03 -4.76
CA VAL A 5 0.22 -7.00 -3.39
C VAL A 5 0.61 -8.31 -2.71
N GLU A 6 1.40 -8.21 -1.66
CA GLU A 6 1.94 -9.40 -1.00
C GLU A 6 0.94 -10.07 -0.07
N ALA A 7 0.06 -9.28 0.54
CA ALA A 7 -0.92 -9.81 1.46
C ALA A 7 -2.22 -9.02 1.35
N LYS A 8 -3.30 -9.58 1.90
CA LYS A 8 -4.61 -8.94 1.87
C LYS A 8 -4.55 -7.55 2.52
N PRO A 9 -5.06 -6.50 1.84
CA PRO A 9 -5.09 -5.17 2.42
C PRO A 9 -5.89 -5.12 3.71
N GLN A 10 -5.42 -4.31 4.64
CA GLN A 10 -6.08 -4.09 5.92
C GLN A 10 -6.69 -2.70 5.95
N ILE A 11 -7.85 -2.59 6.56
CA ILE A 11 -8.51 -1.31 6.76
C ILE A 11 -8.32 -0.91 8.22
N VAL A 12 -7.78 0.29 8.41
CA VAL A 12 -7.49 0.82 9.74
C VAL A 12 -8.20 2.14 9.91
N TYR A 13 -8.80 2.35 11.07
CA TYR A 13 -9.46 3.61 11.42
C TYR A 13 -8.65 4.32 12.47
N THR A 14 -8.46 5.63 12.29
CA THR A 14 -7.82 6.46 13.30
C THR A 14 -8.84 6.88 14.35
N PRO A 15 -8.38 7.38 15.53
CA PRO A 15 -9.30 7.91 16.53
C PRO A 15 -10.19 9.04 16.01
N ARG A 16 -9.75 9.73 14.97
CA ARG A 16 -10.55 10.78 14.34
C ARG A 16 -11.62 10.23 13.40
N GLY A 17 -11.61 8.94 13.14
CA GLY A 17 -12.53 8.33 12.22
C GLY A 17 -12.02 8.28 10.78
N ASP A 18 -10.79 8.68 10.53
CA ASP A 18 -10.21 8.58 9.21
C ASP A 18 -9.92 7.13 8.86
N LYS A 19 -10.14 6.78 7.61
CA LYS A 19 -9.99 5.42 7.12
C LYS A 19 -8.73 5.32 6.28
N PHE A 20 -7.93 4.29 6.56
CA PHE A 20 -6.72 4.01 5.79
C PHE A 20 -6.72 2.58 5.33
N MET A 21 -6.24 2.36 4.11
CA MET A 21 -5.98 1.03 3.60
C MET A 21 -4.47 0.81 3.59
N LEU A 22 -4.03 -0.30 4.17
CA LEU A 22 -2.62 -0.64 4.27
C LEU A 22 -2.38 -2.00 3.64
N PHE A 23 -1.35 -2.09 2.82
CA PHE A 23 -0.92 -3.38 2.30
C PHE A 23 0.56 -3.38 1.98
N PRO A 24 1.23 -4.53 2.09
CA PRO A 24 2.61 -4.65 1.66
C PRO A 24 2.67 -4.84 0.15
N LEU A 25 3.55 -4.10 -0.49
CA LEU A 25 3.76 -4.16 -1.92
C LEU A 25 5.15 -4.73 -2.19
N ARG A 26 5.21 -5.81 -2.97
CA ARG A 26 6.48 -6.38 -3.41
C ARG A 26 6.87 -5.72 -4.72
N VAL A 27 8.00 -5.01 -4.71
CA VAL A 27 8.46 -4.22 -5.83
C VAL A 27 9.57 -4.95 -6.56
N GLY A 28 9.43 -5.04 -7.89
CA GLY A 28 10.46 -5.65 -8.73
C GLY A 28 10.53 -7.16 -8.59
N GLU A 29 11.66 -7.73 -8.98
CA GLU A 29 11.88 -9.16 -8.92
C GLU A 29 12.54 -9.63 -7.63
N GLY A 30 12.86 -8.70 -6.74
CA GLY A 30 13.53 -9.03 -5.50
C GLY A 30 12.58 -9.20 -4.34
N ASP A 31 13.15 -9.27 -3.15
CA ASP A 31 12.40 -9.40 -1.92
C ASP A 31 12.13 -8.04 -1.28
N PHE A 32 12.12 -6.99 -2.06
CA PHE A 32 11.89 -5.66 -1.55
C PHE A 32 10.41 -5.43 -1.31
N LEU A 33 10.05 -5.25 -0.05
CA LEU A 33 8.68 -4.96 0.35
C LEU A 33 8.60 -3.52 0.85
N ILE A 34 7.53 -2.83 0.47
CA ILE A 34 7.26 -1.50 0.95
C ILE A 34 5.81 -1.45 1.41
N ASP A 35 5.58 -0.80 2.54
CA ASP A 35 4.21 -0.63 3.03
C ASP A 35 3.55 0.51 2.29
N VAL A 36 2.38 0.23 1.73
CA VAL A 36 1.58 1.23 1.03
C VAL A 36 0.44 1.64 1.93
N GLU A 37 0.28 2.96 2.09
CA GLU A 37 -0.79 3.54 2.89
C GLU A 37 -1.62 4.43 1.99
N CYS A 38 -2.92 4.17 1.93
CA CYS A 38 -3.85 4.96 1.13
C CYS A 38 -4.93 5.52 2.04
N GLN A 39 -5.02 6.86 2.09
CA GLN A 39 -6.02 7.51 2.91
C GLN A 39 -7.34 7.61 2.16
N GLY A 40 -8.43 7.46 2.91
CA GLY A 40 -9.76 7.63 2.37
C GLY A 40 -10.37 6.33 1.90
N ASP A 41 -11.53 6.45 1.30
CA ASP A 41 -12.23 5.32 0.72
C ASP A 41 -11.86 5.25 -0.75
N PRO A 42 -10.92 4.39 -1.13
CA PRO A 42 -10.64 4.28 -2.55
C PRO A 42 -11.91 3.81 -3.22
N SER A 43 -12.31 4.52 -4.26
CA SER A 43 -13.50 4.19 -5.02
C SER A 43 -13.33 2.89 -5.80
N VAL A 44 -12.34 2.12 -5.42
CA VAL A 44 -12.05 0.86 -6.07
C VAL A 44 -12.65 -0.25 -5.23
N PRO A 45 -13.50 -1.07 -5.83
CA PRO A 45 -14.00 -2.24 -5.11
C PRO A 45 -12.81 -3.09 -4.70
N TYR A 46 -12.74 -3.41 -3.42
CA TYR A 46 -11.71 -4.31 -2.95
C TYR A 46 -12.00 -5.68 -3.52
N PRO A 47 -11.18 -6.17 -4.40
CA PRO A 47 -11.31 -7.57 -4.72
C PRO A 47 -10.89 -8.34 -3.47
N ASP A 48 -11.74 -9.23 -3.01
CA ASP A 48 -11.42 -10.09 -1.88
C ASP A 48 -10.14 -10.88 -2.13
N ALA A 49 -9.69 -10.89 -3.36
CA ALA A 49 -8.48 -11.57 -3.77
C ALA A 49 -7.41 -10.57 -4.23
N ALA A 50 -7.22 -9.49 -3.48
CA ALA A 50 -6.22 -8.48 -3.85
C ALA A 50 -4.79 -9.01 -3.71
N ALA A 51 -4.57 -9.97 -2.81
CA ALA A 51 -3.24 -10.55 -2.64
C ALA A 51 -2.79 -11.23 -3.92
N GLY A 52 -1.56 -10.94 -4.34
CA GLY A 52 -1.00 -11.49 -5.57
C GLY A 52 -1.29 -10.68 -6.82
N ARG A 53 -2.16 -9.69 -6.74
CA ARG A 53 -2.48 -8.86 -7.91
C ARG A 53 -1.41 -7.81 -8.14
N SER A 54 -1.20 -7.49 -9.41
CA SER A 54 -0.30 -6.41 -9.79
C SER A 54 -1.02 -5.08 -9.69
N VAL A 55 -0.32 -4.09 -9.16
CA VAL A 55 -0.88 -2.74 -9.02
C VAL A 55 0.16 -1.71 -9.39
N MET A 56 -0.30 -0.56 -9.82
CA MET A 56 0.54 0.62 -9.99
C MET A 56 0.09 1.64 -8.95
N VAL A 57 1.04 2.12 -8.15
CA VAL A 57 0.75 3.07 -7.08
C VAL A 57 1.47 4.37 -7.37
N SER A 58 0.72 5.46 -7.33
CA SER A 58 1.27 6.79 -7.46
C SER A 58 1.16 7.49 -6.11
N GLY A 59 2.27 8.04 -5.62
CA GLY A 59 2.26 8.68 -4.32
C GLY A 59 3.62 9.19 -3.91
N MET A 60 3.77 9.38 -2.62
CA MET A 60 4.98 9.96 -2.05
C MET A 60 5.65 8.96 -1.12
N LEU A 61 6.96 8.79 -1.30
CA LEU A 61 7.75 7.97 -0.37
C LEU A 61 8.03 8.77 0.89
N ILE A 62 7.77 8.15 2.03
CA ILE A 62 7.99 8.74 3.33
C ILE A 62 9.02 7.90 4.07
N ARG A 63 10.05 8.55 4.57
CA ARG A 63 11.07 7.91 5.38
C ARG A 63 10.96 8.44 6.80
N LYS A 64 10.88 7.53 7.75
CA LYS A 64 10.90 7.87 9.17
C LYS A 64 12.05 7.15 9.83
N LYS A 65 12.83 7.90 10.60
CA LYS A 65 13.90 7.31 11.38
C LYS A 65 13.43 7.22 12.82
N LEU A 66 13.22 5.99 13.27
CA LEU A 66 12.79 5.71 14.63
C LEU A 66 13.93 5.01 15.36
N ARG A 67 14.60 5.74 16.26
CA ARG A 67 15.74 5.21 17.01
C ARG A 67 16.79 4.61 16.07
N SER A 68 16.95 3.30 16.08
CA SER A 68 17.91 2.59 15.23
C SER A 68 17.30 2.01 13.98
N ARG A 69 16.03 2.28 13.71
CA ARG A 69 15.32 1.71 12.55
C ARG A 69 14.89 2.80 11.61
N GLU A 70 15.02 2.51 10.32
CA GLU A 70 14.51 3.37 9.28
C GLU A 70 13.30 2.68 8.65
N ILE A 71 12.17 3.39 8.64
CA ILE A 71 10.94 2.89 8.07
C ILE A 71 10.65 3.67 6.81
N VAL A 72 10.43 2.95 5.70
CA VAL A 72 10.05 3.55 4.44
C VAL A 72 8.65 3.07 4.09
N LYS A 73 7.78 4.02 3.76
CA LYS A 73 6.43 3.67 3.32
C LYS A 73 6.02 4.57 2.16
N LEU A 74 5.09 4.09 1.36
CA LEU A 74 4.55 4.83 0.24
C LEU A 74 3.16 5.32 0.59
N LYS A 75 3.01 6.64 0.65
CA LYS A 75 1.70 7.24 0.88
C LYS A 75 1.04 7.43 -0.47
N ALA A 76 0.06 6.59 -0.77
CA ALA A 76 -0.53 6.54 -2.09
C ALA A 76 -1.55 7.65 -2.29
N HIS A 77 -1.51 8.26 -3.47
CA HIS A 77 -2.55 9.19 -3.92
C HIS A 77 -3.52 8.48 -4.84
N LYS A 78 -3.01 7.56 -5.67
CA LYS A 78 -3.81 6.78 -6.61
C LYS A 78 -3.28 5.37 -6.69
N ILE A 79 -4.20 4.43 -6.83
CA ILE A 79 -3.87 3.02 -7.00
C ILE A 79 -4.60 2.53 -8.24
N PHE A 80 -3.84 1.96 -9.16
CA PHE A 80 -4.39 1.37 -10.38
C PHE A 80 -4.24 -0.13 -10.29
N TRP A 81 -5.37 -0.82 -10.21
CA TRP A 81 -5.38 -2.28 -10.17
C TRP A 81 -5.26 -2.81 -11.59
N MET A 82 -4.27 -3.67 -11.79
CA MET A 82 -4.06 -4.25 -13.11
C MET A 82 -4.84 -5.54 -13.23
N GLU A 83 -5.46 -5.73 -14.37
CA GLU A 83 -6.12 -6.98 -14.68
C GLU A 83 -5.09 -7.93 -15.28
N GLU A 84 -5.17 -9.18 -14.88
CA GLU A 84 -4.32 -10.21 -15.46
C GLU A 84 -4.96 -10.81 -16.71
#